data_b87b20d15c670092173db17194b771df
#
_entry.id   b87b20d15c670092173db17194b771df
#
_cell.length_a   1.000
_cell.length_b   1.000
_cell.length_c   1.000
_cell.angle_alpha   90.00
_cell.angle_beta   90.00
_cell.angle_gamma   90.00
#
_symmetry.space_group_name_H-M   'P 1'
#
loop_
_entity.id
_entity.type
_entity.pdbx_description
1 polymer ?
#
loop_
_entity_poly.entity_id
_entity_poly.type
_entity_poly.pdbx_seq_one_letter_code
_entity_poly.pdbx_strand_id
1 'polypeptide(L)'
;MTRKIKVGNVYIGGGAPISVQSMCNTKTADVENTIKQIISLQNAGCDIVRFAVNSASDAAAIKEIKNATDIPLVADIQYDYKLAVLSAEKGIDKVRINPGNIGDERKVRYLADVLKERNIPIRIGVNTGSLEKDLKNLNPADALVESAKRHIKILENAGFFDIIVSLKSSDVRTSVAAARKFSKEFDYPMHLGVTEAGTFERGIIKNTAGLSPLLLLSLIHI
;
A
#
# COMPACT_ATOMS: atom_id res chain seq x y z
N MET A 1 15.02 14.04 0.90
CA MET A 1 14.93 12.88 -0.01
C MET A 1 14.29 11.76 0.77
N THR A 2 13.32 11.03 0.20
CA THR A 2 12.67 9.91 0.91
C THR A 2 13.61 8.70 1.04
N ARG A 3 13.28 7.80 1.97
CA ARG A 3 13.97 6.50 2.11
C ARG A 3 13.79 5.67 0.85
N LYS A 4 14.79 4.83 0.54
CA LYS A 4 14.74 3.89 -0.58
C LYS A 4 14.33 2.52 -0.06
N ILE A 5 13.20 2.00 -0.51
CA ILE A 5 12.61 0.74 -0.05
C ILE A 5 12.55 -0.26 -1.20
N LYS A 6 13.00 -1.49 -0.94
CA LYS A 6 12.99 -2.58 -1.92
C LYS A 6 11.68 -3.36 -1.85
N VAL A 7 11.07 -3.60 -3.01
CA VAL A 7 9.88 -4.45 -3.17
C VAL A 7 10.16 -5.45 -4.28
N GLY A 8 10.48 -6.68 -3.94
CA GLY A 8 10.96 -7.66 -4.93
C GLY A 8 12.22 -7.15 -5.65
N ASN A 9 12.14 -6.96 -6.95
CA ASN A 9 13.21 -6.40 -7.80
C ASN A 9 13.06 -4.89 -8.07
N VAL A 10 12.01 -4.22 -7.55
CA VAL A 10 11.72 -2.79 -7.74
C VAL A 10 12.10 -1.99 -6.49
N TYR A 11 12.67 -0.80 -6.69
CA TYR A 11 12.92 0.16 -5.62
C TYR A 11 11.88 1.29 -5.64
N ILE A 12 11.42 1.69 -4.45
CA ILE A 12 10.48 2.78 -4.24
C ILE A 12 11.12 3.85 -3.37
N GLY A 13 11.02 5.12 -3.77
CA GLY A 13 11.63 6.24 -3.06
C GLY A 13 13.14 6.37 -3.29
N GLY A 14 13.81 7.27 -2.56
CA GLY A 14 15.25 7.46 -2.61
C GLY A 14 15.81 7.83 -3.98
N GLY A 15 15.01 8.51 -4.82
CA GLY A 15 15.41 8.87 -6.19
C GLY A 15 15.24 7.75 -7.22
N ALA A 16 14.61 6.63 -6.86
CA ALA A 16 14.24 5.60 -7.84
C ALA A 16 13.15 6.12 -8.82
N PRO A 17 13.05 5.56 -10.03
CA PRO A 17 11.97 5.87 -10.95
C PRO A 17 10.59 5.65 -10.31
N ILE A 18 9.60 6.42 -10.77
CA ILE A 18 8.22 6.24 -10.33
C ILE A 18 7.72 4.88 -10.81
N SER A 19 7.25 4.05 -9.88
CA SER A 19 6.70 2.74 -10.19
C SER A 19 5.19 2.79 -10.37
N VAL A 20 4.66 2.05 -11.34
CA VAL A 20 3.23 1.90 -11.62
C VAL A 20 2.72 0.63 -10.96
N GLN A 21 1.72 0.77 -10.09
CA GLN A 21 1.09 -0.36 -9.42
C GLN A 21 -0.40 -0.47 -9.77
N SER A 22 -0.83 -1.67 -10.16
CA SER A 22 -2.24 -2.00 -10.36
C SER A 22 -2.72 -3.08 -9.38
N MET A 23 -4.00 -3.42 -9.45
CA MET A 23 -4.62 -4.42 -8.58
C MET A 23 -5.48 -5.37 -9.39
N CYS A 24 -5.36 -6.67 -9.11
CA CYS A 24 -6.26 -7.69 -9.64
C CYS A 24 -7.67 -7.53 -9.07
N ASN A 25 -8.65 -7.88 -9.89
CA ASN A 25 -10.06 -7.98 -9.49
C ASN A 25 -10.56 -9.44 -9.46
N THR A 26 -9.69 -10.40 -9.76
CA THR A 26 -9.95 -11.83 -9.60
C THR A 26 -9.98 -12.22 -8.12
N LYS A 27 -10.61 -13.35 -7.82
CA LYS A 27 -10.43 -14.01 -6.51
C LYS A 27 -9.02 -14.61 -6.49
N THR A 28 -8.22 -14.27 -5.51
CA THR A 28 -6.81 -14.68 -5.45
C THR A 28 -6.63 -16.21 -5.39
N ALA A 29 -7.57 -16.91 -4.75
CA ALA A 29 -7.62 -18.37 -4.73
C ALA A 29 -7.90 -19.00 -6.12
N ASP A 30 -8.41 -18.24 -7.09
CA ASP A 30 -8.48 -18.63 -8.49
C ASP A 30 -7.14 -18.31 -9.16
N VAL A 31 -6.19 -19.22 -8.95
CA VAL A 31 -4.78 -19.04 -9.32
C VAL A 31 -4.61 -18.79 -10.81
N GLU A 32 -5.28 -19.59 -11.65
CA GLU A 32 -5.13 -19.50 -13.10
C GLU A 32 -5.57 -18.13 -13.63
N ASN A 33 -6.76 -17.67 -13.26
CA ASN A 33 -7.26 -16.38 -13.71
C ASN A 33 -6.48 -15.21 -13.09
N THR A 34 -5.98 -15.35 -11.85
CA THR A 34 -5.13 -14.35 -11.21
C THR A 34 -3.79 -14.22 -11.93
N ILE A 35 -3.13 -15.32 -12.29
CA ILE A 35 -1.89 -15.30 -13.08
C ILE A 35 -2.11 -14.65 -14.45
N LYS A 36 -3.18 -15.01 -15.17
CA LYS A 36 -3.53 -14.39 -16.46
C LYS A 36 -3.67 -12.88 -16.34
N GLN A 37 -4.35 -12.42 -15.28
CA GLN A 37 -4.53 -10.99 -15.06
C GLN A 37 -3.22 -10.29 -14.68
N ILE A 38 -2.37 -10.90 -13.85
CA ILE A 38 -1.05 -10.35 -13.52
C ILE A 38 -0.20 -10.17 -14.77
N ILE A 39 -0.13 -11.19 -15.63
CA ILE A 39 0.63 -11.14 -16.90
C ILE A 39 0.06 -10.03 -17.80
N SER A 40 -1.25 -9.90 -17.89
CA SER A 40 -1.90 -8.82 -18.65
C SER A 40 -1.51 -7.42 -18.13
N LEU A 41 -1.51 -7.24 -16.80
CA LEU A 41 -1.11 -5.99 -16.16
C LEU A 41 0.38 -5.70 -16.38
N GLN A 42 1.25 -6.70 -16.27
CA GLN A 42 2.67 -6.58 -16.54
C GLN A 42 2.94 -6.15 -17.99
N ASN A 43 2.26 -6.79 -18.96
CA ASN A 43 2.35 -6.43 -20.38
C ASN A 43 1.82 -5.01 -20.68
N ALA A 44 0.90 -4.51 -19.84
CA ALA A 44 0.42 -3.13 -19.92
C ALA A 44 1.34 -2.10 -19.25
N GLY A 45 2.50 -2.51 -18.72
CA GLY A 45 3.51 -1.63 -18.14
C GLY A 45 3.41 -1.45 -16.61
N CYS A 46 2.73 -2.35 -15.88
CA CYS A 46 2.81 -2.36 -14.43
C CYS A 46 4.18 -2.86 -13.95
N ASP A 47 4.72 -2.20 -12.94
CA ASP A 47 5.95 -2.60 -12.24
C ASP A 47 5.66 -3.47 -11.01
N ILE A 48 4.48 -3.33 -10.42
CA ILE A 48 4.05 -4.02 -9.20
C ILE A 48 2.57 -4.37 -9.31
N VAL A 49 2.18 -5.58 -8.92
CA VAL A 49 0.77 -5.99 -8.91
C VAL A 49 0.30 -6.33 -7.50
N ARG A 50 -0.89 -5.86 -7.13
CA ARG A 50 -1.56 -6.13 -5.86
C ARG A 50 -2.77 -7.02 -6.08
N PHE A 51 -3.07 -7.89 -5.12
CA PHE A 51 -4.31 -8.66 -5.03
C PHE A 51 -4.82 -8.72 -3.59
N ALA A 52 -6.11 -8.94 -3.42
CA ALA A 52 -6.72 -9.06 -2.09
C ALA A 52 -6.42 -10.44 -1.49
N VAL A 53 -6.14 -10.48 -0.18
CA VAL A 53 -6.01 -11.73 0.58
C VAL A 53 -7.00 -11.67 1.73
N ASN A 54 -8.14 -12.33 1.53
CA ASN A 54 -9.27 -12.30 2.46
C ASN A 54 -9.47 -13.64 3.19
N SER A 55 -8.73 -14.68 2.79
CA SER A 55 -8.85 -16.04 3.33
C SER A 55 -7.50 -16.77 3.36
N ALA A 56 -7.44 -17.86 4.10
CA ALA A 56 -6.27 -18.73 4.11
C ALA A 56 -6.00 -19.38 2.74
N SER A 57 -7.04 -19.63 1.94
CA SER A 57 -6.89 -20.13 0.56
C SER A 57 -6.26 -19.10 -0.36
N ASP A 58 -6.60 -17.80 -0.21
CA ASP A 58 -5.92 -16.73 -0.95
C ASP A 58 -4.44 -16.65 -0.58
N ALA A 59 -4.13 -16.74 0.71
CA ALA A 59 -2.73 -16.73 1.17
C ALA A 59 -1.96 -17.96 0.67
N ALA A 60 -2.59 -19.14 0.63
CA ALA A 60 -1.96 -20.36 0.11
C ALA A 60 -1.63 -20.26 -1.39
N ALA A 61 -2.48 -19.60 -2.17
CA ALA A 61 -2.30 -19.40 -3.61
C ALA A 61 -1.06 -18.55 -3.95
N ILE A 62 -0.58 -17.71 -3.03
CA ILE A 62 0.55 -16.79 -3.26
C ILE A 62 1.78 -17.51 -3.78
N LYS A 63 2.12 -18.68 -3.23
CA LYS A 63 3.32 -19.42 -3.63
C LYS A 63 3.27 -19.85 -5.09
N GLU A 64 2.11 -20.33 -5.56
CA GLU A 64 1.93 -20.76 -6.95
C GLU A 64 1.94 -19.55 -7.91
N ILE A 65 1.22 -18.48 -7.55
CA ILE A 65 1.21 -17.24 -8.32
C ILE A 65 2.63 -16.66 -8.43
N LYS A 66 3.38 -16.64 -7.32
CA LYS A 66 4.76 -16.15 -7.27
C LYS A 66 5.71 -16.96 -8.16
N ASN A 67 5.54 -18.27 -8.23
CA ASN A 67 6.34 -19.14 -9.09
C ASN A 67 6.06 -18.96 -10.59
N ALA A 68 4.88 -18.44 -10.94
CA ALA A 68 4.43 -18.26 -12.31
C ALA A 68 4.65 -16.82 -12.84
N THR A 69 5.13 -15.89 -12.00
CA THR A 69 5.27 -14.48 -12.37
C THR A 69 6.54 -13.87 -11.79
N ASP A 70 7.21 -13.00 -12.55
CA ASP A 70 8.45 -12.31 -12.13
C ASP A 70 8.20 -10.91 -11.54
N ILE A 71 6.98 -10.39 -11.68
CA ILE A 71 6.61 -9.07 -11.18
C ILE A 71 6.45 -9.08 -9.65
N PRO A 72 6.91 -8.04 -8.93
CA PRO A 72 6.68 -7.91 -7.49
C PRO A 72 5.20 -7.93 -7.14
N LEU A 73 4.84 -8.71 -6.11
CA LEU A 73 3.48 -8.96 -5.68
C LEU A 73 3.19 -8.34 -4.31
N VAL A 74 1.99 -7.80 -4.14
CA VAL A 74 1.52 -7.16 -2.90
C VAL A 74 0.27 -7.83 -2.38
N ALA A 75 0.31 -8.36 -1.17
CA ALA A 75 -0.87 -8.83 -0.47
C ALA A 75 -1.61 -7.67 0.20
N ASP A 76 -2.86 -7.49 -0.16
CA ASP A 76 -3.76 -6.51 0.47
C ASP A 76 -4.56 -7.17 1.59
N ILE A 77 -4.19 -6.87 2.83
CA ILE A 77 -4.81 -7.41 4.04
C ILE A 77 -5.69 -6.35 4.68
N GLN A 78 -6.99 -6.62 4.77
CA GLN A 78 -7.93 -5.62 5.28
C GLN A 78 -8.18 -5.73 6.77
N TYR A 79 -8.29 -6.94 7.33
CA TYR A 79 -8.80 -7.14 8.69
C TYR A 79 -7.94 -8.07 9.56
N ASP A 80 -7.44 -9.16 9.02
CA ASP A 80 -6.76 -10.20 9.82
C ASP A 80 -5.24 -10.21 9.60
N TYR A 81 -4.49 -9.78 10.62
CA TYR A 81 -3.02 -9.79 10.60
C TYR A 81 -2.42 -11.18 10.37
N LYS A 82 -3.14 -12.27 10.72
CA LYS A 82 -2.67 -13.64 10.48
C LYS A 82 -2.54 -13.94 8.99
N LEU A 83 -3.42 -13.37 8.16
CA LEU A 83 -3.31 -13.49 6.71
C LEU A 83 -2.07 -12.75 6.17
N ALA A 84 -1.67 -11.65 6.81
CA ALA A 84 -0.41 -10.99 6.48
C ALA A 84 0.80 -11.85 6.81
N VAL A 85 0.80 -12.51 7.97
CA VAL A 85 1.84 -13.47 8.38
C VAL A 85 1.91 -14.64 7.39
N LEU A 86 0.78 -15.28 7.10
CA LEU A 86 0.70 -16.35 6.11
C LEU A 86 1.21 -15.91 4.72
N SER A 87 0.85 -14.71 4.29
CA SER A 87 1.34 -14.15 3.01
C SER A 87 2.87 -13.99 3.02
N ALA A 88 3.45 -13.53 4.13
CA ALA A 88 4.89 -13.40 4.29
C ALA A 88 5.59 -14.77 4.23
N GLU A 89 5.01 -15.80 4.85
CA GLU A 89 5.52 -17.18 4.81
C GLU A 89 5.46 -17.80 3.40
N LYS A 90 4.53 -17.33 2.55
CA LYS A 90 4.40 -17.77 1.15
C LYS A 90 5.25 -16.96 0.17
N GLY A 91 6.04 -15.99 0.65
CA GLY A 91 7.04 -15.27 -0.15
C GLY A 91 6.51 -14.04 -0.88
N ILE A 92 5.50 -13.39 -0.35
CA ILE A 92 5.02 -12.10 -0.88
C ILE A 92 6.12 -11.02 -0.81
N ASP A 93 6.15 -10.09 -1.76
CA ASP A 93 7.18 -9.04 -1.80
C ASP A 93 6.83 -7.80 -0.98
N LYS A 94 5.56 -7.56 -0.71
CA LYS A 94 5.08 -6.46 0.13
C LYS A 94 3.72 -6.79 0.74
N VAL A 95 3.47 -6.33 1.95
CA VAL A 95 2.15 -6.41 2.59
C VAL A 95 1.54 -5.01 2.66
N ARG A 96 0.26 -4.88 2.36
CA ARG A 96 -0.53 -3.68 2.65
C ARG A 96 -1.49 -3.96 3.78
N ILE A 97 -1.51 -3.10 4.77
CA ILE A 97 -2.49 -3.11 5.85
C ILE A 97 -3.32 -1.83 5.86
N ASN A 98 -4.53 -1.94 6.40
CA ASN A 98 -5.34 -0.78 6.74
C ASN A 98 -5.27 -0.56 8.26
N PRO A 99 -4.68 0.55 8.72
CA PRO A 99 -4.50 0.83 10.13
C PRO A 99 -5.79 0.76 10.96
N GLY A 100 -6.89 1.30 10.43
CA GLY A 100 -8.16 1.33 11.13
C GLY A 100 -8.83 -0.04 11.35
N ASN A 101 -8.31 -1.10 10.69
CA ASN A 101 -8.98 -2.41 10.66
C ASN A 101 -8.10 -3.58 11.13
N ILE A 102 -6.78 -3.43 11.16
CA ILE A 102 -5.85 -4.57 11.34
C ILE A 102 -5.78 -5.09 12.78
N GLY A 103 -6.24 -4.31 13.74
CA GLY A 103 -6.27 -4.68 15.15
C GLY A 103 -5.39 -3.82 16.06
N ASP A 104 -5.07 -4.36 17.23
CA ASP A 104 -4.31 -3.64 18.26
C ASP A 104 -2.79 -3.58 18.00
N GLU A 105 -2.10 -2.77 18.78
CA GLU A 105 -0.65 -2.54 18.67
C GLU A 105 0.16 -3.83 18.78
N ARG A 106 -0.25 -4.80 19.60
CA ARG A 106 0.47 -6.07 19.78
C ARG A 106 0.48 -6.88 18.49
N LYS A 107 -0.63 -6.91 17.75
CA LYS A 107 -0.75 -7.58 16.47
C LYS A 107 0.12 -6.93 15.39
N VAL A 108 0.16 -5.59 15.39
CA VAL A 108 1.02 -4.84 14.47
C VAL A 108 2.50 -5.08 14.76
N ARG A 109 2.91 -5.11 16.03
CA ARG A 109 4.29 -5.43 16.45
C ARG A 109 4.68 -6.85 16.02
N TYR A 110 3.86 -7.84 16.32
CA TYR A 110 4.12 -9.22 15.90
C TYR A 110 4.27 -9.35 14.38
N LEU A 111 3.39 -8.68 13.61
CA LEU A 111 3.51 -8.64 12.15
C LEU A 111 4.82 -7.98 11.72
N ALA A 112 5.21 -6.87 12.36
CA ALA A 112 6.46 -6.17 12.06
C ALA A 112 7.69 -7.07 12.26
N ASP A 113 7.73 -7.85 13.34
CA ASP A 113 8.82 -8.81 13.60
C ASP A 113 8.91 -9.86 12.49
N VAL A 114 7.78 -10.46 12.10
CA VAL A 114 7.73 -11.45 11.01
C VAL A 114 8.17 -10.87 9.67
N LEU A 115 7.77 -9.65 9.34
CA LEU A 115 8.13 -8.98 8.09
C LEU A 115 9.60 -8.56 8.07
N LYS A 116 10.13 -8.11 9.23
CA LYS A 116 11.53 -7.73 9.40
C LYS A 116 12.48 -8.91 9.15
N GLU A 117 12.20 -10.09 9.74
CA GLU A 117 12.98 -11.30 9.54
C GLU A 117 13.06 -11.72 8.06
N ARG A 118 12.05 -11.38 7.26
CA ARG A 118 11.95 -11.74 5.85
C ARG A 118 12.31 -10.61 4.89
N ASN A 119 12.68 -9.43 5.41
CA ASN A 119 12.94 -8.22 4.61
C ASN A 119 11.75 -7.83 3.71
N ILE A 120 10.53 -7.99 4.20
CA ILE A 120 9.30 -7.66 3.47
C ILE A 120 8.79 -6.29 3.93
N PRO A 121 8.72 -5.27 3.06
CA PRO A 121 8.22 -3.95 3.42
C PRO A 121 6.70 -3.97 3.64
N ILE A 122 6.25 -3.00 4.45
CA ILE A 122 4.85 -2.79 4.75
C ILE A 122 4.34 -1.50 4.11
N ARG A 123 3.13 -1.51 3.56
CA ARG A 123 2.42 -0.29 3.22
C ARG A 123 1.30 -0.02 4.21
N ILE A 124 1.38 1.11 4.90
CA ILE A 124 0.29 1.69 5.68
C ILE A 124 -0.67 2.37 4.70
N GLY A 125 -1.89 1.83 4.57
CA GLY A 125 -2.89 2.36 3.63
C GLY A 125 -4.06 3.01 4.37
N VAL A 126 -4.01 4.32 4.58
CA VAL A 126 -5.07 5.09 5.23
C VAL A 126 -6.04 5.64 4.17
N ASN A 127 -7.34 5.48 4.44
CA ASN A 127 -8.41 6.02 3.61
C ASN A 127 -9.41 6.79 4.49
N THR A 128 -10.00 7.87 3.98
CA THR A 128 -11.00 8.66 4.73
C THR A 128 -12.20 7.83 5.17
N GLY A 129 -12.60 6.81 4.42
CA GLY A 129 -13.73 5.93 4.75
C GLY A 129 -13.49 4.97 5.92
N SER A 130 -12.23 4.76 6.34
CA SER A 130 -11.84 3.80 7.38
C SER A 130 -10.98 4.40 8.49
N LEU A 131 -11.13 5.71 8.73
CA LEU A 131 -10.45 6.40 9.83
C LEU A 131 -10.96 5.94 11.19
N GLU A 132 -10.08 5.97 12.19
CA GLU A 132 -10.40 5.74 13.59
C GLU A 132 -11.45 6.76 14.06
N LYS A 133 -12.31 6.31 15.00
CA LYS A 133 -13.50 7.09 15.43
C LYS A 133 -13.13 8.46 16.03
N ASP A 134 -12.04 8.53 16.78
CA ASP A 134 -11.55 9.74 17.43
C ASP A 134 -10.96 10.77 16.46
N LEU A 135 -10.54 10.34 15.26
CA LEU A 135 -10.00 11.22 14.22
C LEU A 135 -11.07 11.83 13.31
N LYS A 136 -12.30 11.33 13.34
CA LYS A 136 -13.38 11.79 12.44
C LYS A 136 -13.78 13.25 12.60
N ASN A 137 -13.47 13.85 13.76
CA ASN A 137 -13.76 15.26 14.04
C ASN A 137 -12.66 16.22 13.56
N LEU A 138 -11.53 15.69 13.08
CA LEU A 138 -10.46 16.50 12.52
C LEU A 138 -10.74 16.87 11.06
N ASN A 139 -10.02 17.88 10.56
CA ASN A 139 -9.98 18.10 9.12
C ASN A 139 -9.55 16.80 8.42
N PRO A 140 -10.22 16.36 7.34
CA PRO A 140 -9.95 15.07 6.71
C PRO A 140 -8.48 14.84 6.31
N ALA A 141 -7.78 15.88 5.86
CA ALA A 141 -6.36 15.76 5.53
C ALA A 141 -5.49 15.55 6.78
N ASP A 142 -5.81 16.22 7.88
CA ASP A 142 -5.11 16.06 9.16
C ASP A 142 -5.39 14.69 9.77
N ALA A 143 -6.63 14.23 9.68
CA ALA A 143 -7.03 12.89 10.15
C ALA A 143 -6.25 11.77 9.43
N LEU A 144 -6.08 11.88 8.11
CA LEU A 144 -5.28 10.93 7.32
C LEU A 144 -3.81 10.90 7.78
N VAL A 145 -3.21 12.06 8.01
CA VAL A 145 -1.80 12.17 8.45
C VAL A 145 -1.64 11.64 9.87
N GLU A 146 -2.54 12.00 10.78
CA GLU A 146 -2.49 11.55 12.17
C GLU A 146 -2.67 10.03 12.30
N SER A 147 -3.60 9.45 11.55
CA SER A 147 -3.76 7.99 11.48
C SER A 147 -2.48 7.29 11.01
N ALA A 148 -1.88 7.78 9.93
CA ALA A 148 -0.61 7.23 9.44
C ALA A 148 0.51 7.36 10.47
N LYS A 149 0.63 8.52 11.13
CA LYS A 149 1.63 8.81 12.17
C LYS A 149 1.56 7.84 13.35
N ARG A 150 0.37 7.53 13.83
CA ARG A 150 0.17 6.56 14.91
C ARG A 150 0.73 5.19 14.54
N HIS A 151 0.44 4.71 13.33
CA HIS A 151 0.92 3.40 12.86
C HIS A 151 2.41 3.38 12.53
N ILE A 152 2.95 4.46 11.95
CA ILE A 152 4.39 4.63 11.77
C ILE A 152 5.09 4.50 13.12
N LYS A 153 4.61 5.21 14.15
CA LYS A 153 5.21 5.18 15.48
C LYS A 153 5.20 3.78 16.11
N ILE A 154 4.14 2.99 15.91
CA ILE A 154 4.09 1.60 16.38
C ILE A 154 5.16 0.76 15.69
N LEU A 155 5.33 0.88 14.38
CA LEU A 155 6.32 0.16 13.59
C LEU A 155 7.75 0.60 13.95
N GLU A 156 8.01 1.90 14.07
CA GLU A 156 9.31 2.45 14.49
C GLU A 156 9.69 1.97 15.90
N ASN A 157 8.75 1.93 16.84
CA ASN A 157 8.96 1.40 18.19
C ASN A 157 9.28 -0.11 18.19
N ALA A 158 8.84 -0.85 17.14
CA ALA A 158 9.25 -2.24 16.89
C ALA A 158 10.57 -2.36 16.11
N GLY A 159 11.24 -1.24 15.82
CA GLY A 159 12.47 -1.21 15.02
C GLY A 159 12.25 -1.59 13.55
N PHE A 160 11.06 -1.34 13.02
CA PHE A 160 10.70 -1.61 11.62
C PHE A 160 10.59 -0.30 10.84
N PHE A 161 11.37 -0.16 9.76
CA PHE A 161 11.52 1.09 9.00
C PHE A 161 11.25 0.94 7.50
N ASP A 162 11.02 -0.25 6.99
CA ASP A 162 10.69 -0.48 5.57
C ASP A 162 9.21 -0.19 5.32
N ILE A 163 8.84 1.08 5.50
CA ILE A 163 7.46 1.56 5.50
C ILE A 163 7.21 2.40 4.25
N ILE A 164 6.08 2.12 3.57
CA ILE A 164 5.51 2.93 2.50
C ILE A 164 4.16 3.43 3.02
N VAL A 165 3.76 4.65 2.68
CA VAL A 165 2.50 5.24 3.17
C VAL A 165 1.59 5.61 2.01
N SER A 166 0.29 5.40 2.16
CA SER A 166 -0.71 5.95 1.25
C SER A 166 -1.83 6.63 2.02
N LEU A 167 -2.13 7.87 1.66
CA LEU A 167 -3.15 8.72 2.23
C LEU A 167 -4.16 9.03 1.12
N LYS A 168 -5.29 8.33 1.13
CA LYS A 168 -6.24 8.38 0.03
C LYS A 168 -7.61 8.90 0.46
N SER A 169 -8.18 9.76 -0.37
CA SER A 169 -9.56 10.22 -0.28
C SER A 169 -10.22 10.14 -1.65
N SER A 170 -11.54 10.10 -1.69
CA SER A 170 -12.33 10.33 -2.92
C SER A 170 -12.34 11.81 -3.33
N ASP A 171 -12.02 12.71 -2.39
CA ASP A 171 -11.78 14.13 -2.65
C ASP A 171 -10.30 14.37 -2.98
N VAL A 172 -10.08 14.94 -4.17
CA VAL A 172 -8.73 15.23 -4.71
C VAL A 172 -7.98 16.24 -3.84
N ARG A 173 -8.66 17.29 -3.36
CA ARG A 173 -8.04 18.35 -2.54
C ARG A 173 -7.54 17.79 -1.22
N THR A 174 -8.35 16.96 -0.58
CA THR A 174 -7.98 16.26 0.66
C THR A 174 -6.77 15.36 0.46
N SER A 175 -6.74 14.56 -0.62
CA SER A 175 -5.61 13.68 -0.94
C SER A 175 -4.32 14.46 -1.16
N VAL A 176 -4.37 15.56 -1.93
CA VAL A 176 -3.21 16.43 -2.19
C VAL A 176 -2.74 17.13 -0.91
N ALA A 177 -3.67 17.66 -0.10
CA ALA A 177 -3.34 18.32 1.15
C ALA A 177 -2.67 17.37 2.16
N ALA A 178 -3.22 16.15 2.30
CA ALA A 178 -2.66 15.13 3.17
C ALA A 178 -1.24 14.73 2.73
N ALA A 179 -1.04 14.47 1.44
CA ALA A 179 0.27 14.12 0.88
C ALA A 179 1.31 15.22 1.13
N ARG A 180 0.95 16.49 0.91
CA ARG A 180 1.83 17.63 1.16
C ARG A 180 2.18 17.81 2.65
N LYS A 181 1.23 17.59 3.55
CA LYS A 181 1.48 17.66 5.00
C LYS A 181 2.43 16.52 5.41
N PHE A 182 2.13 15.30 4.98
CA PHE A 182 2.93 14.12 5.29
C PHE A 182 4.38 14.26 4.83
N SER A 183 4.62 14.72 3.60
CA SER A 183 5.96 14.87 3.03
C SER A 183 6.83 15.93 3.71
N LYS A 184 6.25 16.82 4.51
CA LYS A 184 7.00 17.80 5.34
C LYS A 184 7.46 17.22 6.67
N GLU A 185 6.75 16.20 7.17
CA GLU A 185 7.00 15.61 8.50
C GLU A 185 7.80 14.31 8.43
N PHE A 186 7.66 13.57 7.32
CA PHE A 186 8.21 12.22 7.17
C PHE A 186 9.01 12.03 5.89
N ASP A 187 10.02 11.17 5.96
CA ASP A 187 10.86 10.77 4.83
C ASP A 187 10.47 9.40 4.23
N TYR A 188 9.32 8.85 4.60
CA TYR A 188 8.80 7.62 4.01
C TYR A 188 8.24 7.85 2.60
N PRO A 189 8.53 6.94 1.63
CA PRO A 189 7.98 7.06 0.29
C PRO A 189 6.47 6.88 0.30
N MET A 190 5.80 7.56 -0.63
CA MET A 190 4.34 7.58 -0.69
C MET A 190 3.83 6.82 -1.91
N HIS A 191 2.76 6.04 -1.69
CA HIS A 191 1.96 5.46 -2.75
C HIS A 191 0.73 6.35 -3.00
N LEU A 192 0.68 6.97 -4.17
CA LEU A 192 -0.37 7.91 -4.53
C LEU A 192 -1.54 7.27 -5.26
N GLY A 193 -2.66 7.96 -5.24
CA GLY A 193 -3.86 7.61 -5.97
C GLY A 193 -5.10 8.21 -5.33
N VAL A 194 -6.15 8.41 -6.12
CA VAL A 194 -7.48 8.80 -5.65
C VAL A 194 -8.32 7.54 -5.52
N THR A 195 -8.94 7.33 -4.36
CA THR A 195 -9.84 6.18 -4.14
C THR A 195 -11.26 6.52 -4.57
N GLU A 196 -12.06 5.49 -4.93
CA GLU A 196 -13.47 5.66 -5.32
C GLU A 196 -13.64 6.76 -6.39
N ALA A 197 -12.77 6.71 -7.40
CA ALA A 197 -12.69 7.76 -8.41
C ALA A 197 -13.85 7.77 -9.42
N GLY A 198 -14.72 6.75 -9.40
CA GLY A 198 -15.88 6.62 -10.26
C GLY A 198 -15.65 5.75 -11.50
N THR A 199 -16.31 6.06 -12.61
CA THR A 199 -16.13 5.36 -13.89
C THR A 199 -14.71 5.53 -14.44
N PHE A 200 -14.35 4.76 -15.44
CA PHE A 200 -13.03 4.82 -16.09
C PHE A 200 -12.61 6.25 -16.45
N GLU A 201 -13.47 6.98 -17.17
CA GLU A 201 -13.18 8.35 -17.59
C GLU A 201 -13.04 9.32 -16.40
N ARG A 202 -13.97 9.26 -15.44
CA ARG A 202 -13.88 10.08 -14.22
C ARG A 202 -12.67 9.72 -13.39
N GLY A 203 -12.32 8.43 -13.35
CA GLY A 203 -11.14 7.91 -12.68
C GLY A 203 -9.85 8.51 -13.26
N ILE A 204 -9.71 8.57 -14.58
CA ILE A 204 -8.58 9.20 -15.25
C ILE A 204 -8.49 10.67 -14.87
N ILE A 205 -9.60 11.44 -15.02
CA ILE A 205 -9.61 12.88 -14.71
C ILE A 205 -9.24 13.14 -13.25
N LYS A 206 -9.87 12.44 -12.30
CA LYS A 206 -9.60 12.62 -10.88
C LYS A 206 -8.17 12.24 -10.48
N ASN A 207 -7.66 11.13 -10.99
CA ASN A 207 -6.30 10.73 -10.70
C ASN A 207 -5.28 11.69 -11.33
N THR A 208 -5.50 12.14 -12.57
CA THR A 208 -4.65 13.16 -13.20
C THR A 208 -4.63 14.43 -12.35
N ALA A 209 -5.78 14.94 -11.94
CA ALA A 209 -5.87 16.13 -11.09
C ALA A 209 -5.21 15.95 -9.71
N GLY A 210 -5.28 14.74 -9.14
CA GLY A 210 -4.69 14.45 -7.82
C GLY A 210 -3.21 14.16 -7.86
N LEU A 211 -2.72 13.52 -8.92
CA LEU A 211 -1.32 13.13 -9.04
C LEU A 211 -0.44 14.26 -9.58
N SER A 212 -0.90 15.00 -10.61
CA SER A 212 -0.11 16.04 -11.27
C SER A 212 0.48 17.08 -10.30
N PRO A 213 -0.28 17.66 -9.34
CA PRO A 213 0.28 18.64 -8.40
C PRO A 213 1.37 18.07 -7.48
N LEU A 214 1.33 16.76 -7.26
CA LEU A 214 2.28 16.08 -6.40
C LEU A 214 3.54 15.70 -7.18
N LEU A 215 3.39 15.25 -8.43
CA LEU A 215 4.49 14.90 -9.33
C LEU A 215 5.29 16.14 -9.75
N LEU A 216 4.61 17.25 -10.15
CA LEU A 216 5.25 18.48 -10.58
C LEU A 216 6.04 19.19 -9.49
N LEU A 217 5.64 19.04 -8.23
CA LEU A 217 6.32 19.68 -7.09
C LEU A 217 7.50 18.86 -6.57
N SER A 218 7.89 17.79 -7.23
CA SER A 218 8.94 16.86 -6.75
C SER A 218 8.73 16.42 -5.29
N LEU A 219 7.48 16.51 -4.80
CA LEU A 219 7.11 16.11 -3.44
C LEU A 219 7.11 14.60 -3.27
N ILE A 220 7.34 13.90 -4.38
CA ILE A 220 7.19 12.47 -4.44
C ILE A 220 8.40 11.90 -5.15
N HIS A 221 9.14 11.18 -4.37
CA HIS A 221 9.93 10.08 -4.86
C HIS A 221 9.13 8.82 -4.48
N ILE A 222 8.16 8.47 -5.33
CA ILE A 222 7.38 7.23 -5.21
C ILE A 222 8.32 6.06 -5.47
#